data_d22a61113831f2152e619f133d38b172
#
_entry.id   d22a61113831f2152e619f133d38b172
#
_cell.length_a   1.000
_cell.length_b   1.000
_cell.length_c   1.000
_cell.angle_alpha   90.00
_cell.angle_beta   90.00
_cell.angle_gamma   90.00
#
_symmetry.space_group_name_H-M   'P 1'
#
loop_
_entity.id
_entity.type
_entity.pdbx_description
1 polymer ?
#
loop_
_entity_poly.entity_id
_entity_poly.type
_entity_poly.pdbx_seq_one_letter_code
_entity_poly.pdbx_strand_id
1 'polypeptide(L)'
;MFSNLVENAVKYNHPGGMVKVDVQQRDRQAVIHVADTGRGIPQEFWQSIFQPFFRVDKSLSRELGGVGLGLPLVWEIARLHGGRVWVEESNDNGSALAVTLLLSASITDTVRR
;
A
#
# COMPACT_ATOMS: atom_id res chain seq x y z
N MET A 1 1.80 -1.24 -9.42
CA MET A 1 2.02 -1.12 -7.96
C MET A 1 1.20 0.00 -7.34
N PHE A 2 1.36 1.19 -7.83
CA PHE A 2 0.69 2.36 -7.27
C PHE A 2 -0.84 2.23 -7.32
N SER A 3 -1.38 1.78 -8.44
CA SER A 3 -2.82 1.56 -8.57
C SER A 3 -3.34 0.51 -7.59
N ASN A 4 -2.56 -0.51 -7.29
CA ASN A 4 -2.95 -1.52 -6.31
C ASN A 4 -3.09 -0.96 -4.91
N LEU A 5 -2.19 -0.04 -4.52
CA LEU A 5 -2.27 0.64 -3.23
C LEU A 5 -3.51 1.52 -3.13
N VAL A 6 -3.76 2.33 -4.16
CA VAL A 6 -4.90 3.24 -4.18
C VAL A 6 -6.22 2.48 -4.24
N GLU A 7 -6.30 1.46 -5.09
CA GLU A 7 -7.50 0.62 -5.17
C GLU A 7 -7.81 -0.03 -3.83
N ASN A 8 -6.80 -0.53 -3.14
CA ASN A 8 -6.97 -1.12 -1.82
C ASN A 8 -7.51 -0.10 -0.82
N ALA A 9 -6.96 1.11 -0.83
CA ALA A 9 -7.39 2.19 0.07
C ALA A 9 -8.84 2.61 -0.20
N VAL A 10 -9.25 2.65 -1.46
CA VAL A 10 -10.63 2.96 -1.85
C VAL A 10 -11.58 1.83 -1.45
N LYS A 11 -11.18 0.60 -1.74
CA LYS A 11 -12.01 -0.60 -1.56
C LYS A 11 -12.46 -0.79 -0.12
N TYR A 12 -11.58 -0.53 0.83
CA TYR A 12 -11.85 -0.75 2.26
C TYR A 12 -12.19 0.53 3.01
N ASN A 13 -12.46 1.61 2.28
CA ASN A 13 -12.86 2.87 2.87
C ASN A 13 -14.39 2.97 2.99
N HIS A 14 -14.83 3.95 3.76
CA HIS A 14 -16.24 4.28 3.89
C HIS A 14 -16.71 5.16 2.73
N PRO A 15 -18.01 5.13 2.36
CA PRO A 15 -18.55 6.13 1.45
C PRO A 15 -18.27 7.54 1.99
N GLY A 16 -17.74 8.41 1.13
CA GLY A 16 -17.36 9.76 1.54
C GLY A 16 -16.02 9.85 2.26
N GLY A 17 -15.33 8.73 2.42
CA GLY A 17 -14.00 8.72 3.03
C GLY A 17 -12.95 9.34 2.14
N MET A 18 -11.73 9.47 2.68
CA MET A 18 -10.61 10.12 2.00
C MET A 18 -9.45 9.15 1.80
N VAL A 19 -8.72 9.35 0.71
CA VAL A 19 -7.44 8.67 0.45
C VAL A 19 -6.42 9.77 0.18
N LYS A 20 -5.31 9.73 0.90
CA LYS A 20 -4.22 10.69 0.74
C LYS A 20 -2.96 9.95 0.31
N VAL A 21 -2.33 10.46 -0.75
CA VAL A 21 -1.09 9.89 -1.27
C VAL A 21 0.00 10.94 -1.17
N ASP A 22 1.15 10.54 -0.63
CA ASP A 22 2.32 11.39 -0.53
C ASP A 22 3.52 10.64 -1.10
N VAL A 23 4.31 11.31 -1.93
CA VAL A 23 5.50 10.74 -2.53
C VAL A 23 6.66 11.69 -2.27
N GLN A 24 7.74 11.17 -1.69
CA GLN A 24 8.95 11.95 -1.41
C GLN A 24 10.16 11.18 -1.91
N GLN A 25 11.18 11.93 -2.27
CA GLN A 25 12.50 11.36 -2.53
C GLN A 25 13.41 11.72 -1.36
N ARG A 26 14.05 10.71 -0.77
CA ARG A 26 15.04 10.88 0.30
C ARG A 26 16.30 10.14 -0.11
N ASP A 27 17.37 10.88 -0.38
CA ASP A 27 18.60 10.31 -0.91
C ASP A 27 18.30 9.52 -2.19
N ARG A 28 18.55 8.23 -2.20
CA ARG A 28 18.32 7.37 -3.36
C ARG A 28 17.08 6.51 -3.21
N GLN A 29 16.16 6.91 -2.35
CA GLN A 29 14.91 6.19 -2.15
C GLN A 29 13.71 7.04 -2.49
N ALA A 30 12.73 6.42 -3.12
CA ALA A 30 11.39 6.98 -3.18
C ALA A 30 10.61 6.44 -1.98
N VAL A 31 9.91 7.31 -1.28
CA VAL A 31 9.07 6.96 -0.13
C VAL A 31 7.64 7.34 -0.48
N ILE A 32 6.75 6.36 -0.49
CA ILE A 32 5.34 6.54 -0.86
C ILE A 32 4.49 6.21 0.35
N HIS A 33 3.62 7.12 0.73
CA HIS A 33 2.63 6.90 1.78
C HIS A 33 1.24 6.93 1.18
N VAL A 34 0.42 5.93 1.48
CA VAL A 34 -0.98 5.90 1.09
C VAL A 34 -1.80 5.73 2.37
N ALA A 35 -2.55 6.76 2.71
CA ALA A 35 -3.37 6.79 3.91
C ALA A 35 -4.85 6.83 3.53
N ASP A 36 -5.68 6.15 4.29
CA ASP A 36 -7.12 6.16 4.10
C ASP A 36 -7.84 6.39 5.43
N THR A 37 -9.11 6.73 5.33
CA THR A 37 -9.99 6.93 6.50
C THR A 37 -10.93 5.74 6.69
N GLY A 38 -10.52 4.57 6.23
CA GLY A 38 -11.32 3.36 6.29
C GLY A 38 -11.34 2.71 7.67
N ARG A 39 -11.67 1.44 7.69
CA ARG A 39 -11.89 0.70 8.93
C ARG A 39 -10.62 0.26 9.64
N GLY A 40 -9.46 0.47 9.05
CA GLY A 40 -8.19 0.05 9.64
C GLY A 40 -7.92 -1.43 9.51
N ILE A 41 -6.75 -1.83 10.01
CA ILE A 41 -6.27 -3.21 9.94
C ILE A 41 -5.84 -3.62 11.35
N PRO A 42 -6.40 -4.69 11.92
CA PRO A 42 -5.92 -5.18 13.21
C PRO A 42 -4.43 -5.49 13.16
N GLN A 43 -3.71 -5.11 14.20
CA GLN A 43 -2.25 -5.22 14.21
C GLN A 43 -1.77 -6.65 13.97
N GLU A 44 -2.51 -7.64 14.43
CA GLU A 44 -2.17 -9.05 14.22
C GLU A 44 -2.10 -9.44 12.75
N PHE A 45 -2.73 -8.66 11.85
CA PHE A 45 -2.75 -8.95 10.42
C PHE A 45 -1.80 -8.08 9.60
N TRP A 46 -1.05 -7.18 10.21
CA TRP A 46 -0.22 -6.22 9.48
C TRP A 46 0.80 -6.87 8.55
N GLN A 47 1.29 -8.03 8.88
CA GLN A 47 2.20 -8.77 7.99
C GLN A 47 1.44 -9.70 7.04
N SER A 48 0.36 -10.29 7.51
CA SER A 48 -0.39 -11.28 6.75
C SER A 48 -1.10 -10.70 5.53
N ILE A 49 -1.43 -9.41 5.55
CA ILE A 49 -2.14 -8.78 4.42
C ILE A 49 -1.32 -8.77 3.13
N PHE A 50 -0.01 -9.01 3.21
CA PHE A 50 0.86 -9.09 2.03
C PHE A 50 1.00 -10.52 1.50
N GLN A 51 0.36 -11.49 2.14
CA GLN A 51 0.36 -12.88 1.67
C GLN A 51 -0.72 -13.09 0.63
N PRO A 52 -0.45 -13.88 -0.44
CA PRO A 52 -1.46 -14.15 -1.46
C PRO A 52 -2.73 -14.76 -0.87
N PHE A 53 -3.88 -14.27 -1.35
CA PHE A 53 -5.21 -14.74 -0.97
C PHE A 53 -5.61 -14.53 0.48
N PHE A 54 -4.76 -13.84 1.27
CA PHE A 54 -5.14 -13.50 2.64
C PHE A 54 -6.26 -12.46 2.65
N ARG A 55 -7.21 -12.62 3.55
CA ARG A 55 -8.34 -11.70 3.72
C ARG A 55 -8.67 -11.59 5.20
N VAL A 56 -8.76 -10.36 5.69
CA VAL A 56 -9.17 -10.08 7.08
C VAL A 56 -10.63 -10.50 7.29
N ASP A 57 -11.48 -10.20 6.31
CA ASP A 57 -12.89 -10.57 6.31
C ASP A 57 -13.22 -11.18 4.95
N LYS A 58 -13.37 -12.50 4.92
CA LYS A 58 -13.60 -13.22 3.67
C LYS A 58 -14.92 -12.85 3.01
N SER A 59 -15.97 -12.64 3.78
CA SER A 59 -17.28 -12.28 3.23
C SER A 59 -17.23 -10.92 2.56
N LEU A 60 -16.67 -9.94 3.24
CA LEU A 60 -16.56 -8.57 2.71
C LEU A 60 -15.67 -8.53 1.49
N SER A 61 -14.54 -9.23 1.51
CA SER A 61 -13.62 -9.29 0.37
C SER A 61 -14.30 -9.90 -0.86
N ARG A 62 -15.13 -10.91 -0.65
CA ARG A 62 -15.88 -11.53 -1.73
C ARG A 62 -16.88 -10.56 -2.33
N GLU A 63 -17.62 -9.84 -1.50
CA GLU A 63 -18.57 -8.83 -1.96
C GLU A 63 -17.91 -7.73 -2.77
N LEU A 64 -16.71 -7.35 -2.37
CA LEU A 64 -15.94 -6.31 -3.06
C LEU A 64 -15.20 -6.84 -4.29
N GLY A 65 -15.25 -8.15 -4.55
CA GLY A 65 -14.65 -8.75 -5.73
C GLY A 65 -13.16 -8.92 -5.70
N GLY A 66 -12.53 -8.78 -4.53
CA GLY A 66 -11.08 -8.91 -4.43
C GLY A 66 -10.62 -10.36 -4.44
N VAL A 67 -9.48 -10.63 -5.08
CA VAL A 67 -8.87 -11.96 -5.09
C VAL A 67 -7.66 -12.09 -4.16
N GLY A 68 -7.30 -11.01 -3.47
CA GLY A 68 -6.21 -11.04 -2.49
C GLY A 68 -4.82 -11.05 -3.09
N LEU A 69 -4.64 -10.46 -4.28
CA LEU A 69 -3.33 -10.42 -4.96
C LEU A 69 -2.74 -9.02 -5.08
N GLY A 70 -3.52 -7.96 -4.78
CA GLY A 70 -3.05 -6.58 -4.94
C GLY A 70 -1.88 -6.22 -4.04
N LEU A 71 -2.00 -6.43 -2.74
CA LEU A 71 -0.94 -6.13 -1.78
C LEU A 71 0.26 -7.09 -1.88
N PRO A 72 0.07 -8.40 -2.09
CA PRO A 72 1.22 -9.28 -2.36
C PRO A 72 2.03 -8.83 -3.57
N LEU A 73 1.39 -8.31 -4.62
CA LEU A 73 2.09 -7.78 -5.78
C LEU A 73 2.91 -6.54 -5.41
N VAL A 74 2.35 -5.65 -4.60
CA VAL A 74 3.07 -4.47 -4.09
C VAL A 74 4.31 -4.91 -3.30
N TRP A 75 4.16 -5.91 -2.43
CA TRP A 75 5.25 -6.43 -1.63
C TRP A 75 6.39 -6.95 -2.52
N GLU A 76 6.04 -7.73 -3.54
CA GLU A 76 7.02 -8.31 -4.46
C GLU A 76 7.73 -7.24 -5.28
N ILE A 77 7.00 -6.27 -5.81
CA ILE A 77 7.57 -5.17 -6.60
C ILE A 77 8.53 -4.35 -5.74
N ALA A 78 8.13 -4.01 -4.50
CA ALA A 78 8.99 -3.26 -3.60
C ALA A 78 10.28 -4.02 -3.32
N ARG A 79 10.19 -5.33 -3.06
CA ARG A 79 11.34 -6.18 -2.82
C ARG A 79 12.28 -6.22 -4.03
N LEU A 80 11.74 -6.35 -5.24
CA LEU A 80 12.53 -6.38 -6.47
C LEU A 80 13.25 -5.06 -6.73
N HIS A 81 12.72 -3.96 -6.21
CA HIS A 81 13.32 -2.64 -6.34
C HIS A 81 14.14 -2.23 -5.11
N GLY A 82 14.57 -3.19 -4.31
CA GLY A 82 15.46 -2.94 -3.17
C GLY A 82 14.80 -2.21 -2.01
N GLY A 83 13.49 -2.21 -1.96
CA GLY A 83 12.74 -1.57 -0.90
C GLY A 83 11.82 -2.52 -0.16
N ARG A 84 10.80 -1.96 0.46
CA ARG A 84 9.82 -2.74 1.21
C ARG A 84 8.50 -2.00 1.33
N VAL A 85 7.47 -2.73 1.75
CA VAL A 85 6.16 -2.17 2.06
C VAL A 85 5.75 -2.66 3.45
N TRP A 86 5.09 -1.78 4.21
CA TRP A 86 4.61 -2.14 5.55
C TRP A 86 3.42 -1.27 5.95
N VAL A 87 2.68 -1.72 6.95
CA VAL A 87 1.65 -0.90 7.59
C VAL A 87 2.34 0.01 8.58
N GLU A 88 2.27 1.32 8.37
CA GLU A 88 2.91 2.31 9.22
C GLU A 88 2.04 2.63 10.41
N GLU A 89 0.74 2.75 10.20
CA GLU A 89 -0.22 3.07 11.24
C GLU A 89 -1.58 2.54 10.84
N SER A 90 -2.35 2.07 11.81
CA SER A 90 -3.73 1.67 11.58
C SER A 90 -4.51 1.69 12.88
N ASN A 91 -5.74 2.19 12.80
CA ASN A 91 -6.68 2.25 13.91
C ASN A 91 -8.11 2.30 13.35
N ASP A 92 -9.09 2.53 14.21
CA ASP A 92 -10.49 2.55 13.79
C ASP A 92 -10.82 3.70 12.83
N ASN A 93 -9.94 4.69 12.72
CA ASN A 93 -10.14 5.86 11.86
C ASN A 93 -9.42 5.75 10.51
N GLY A 94 -8.75 4.66 10.26
CA GLY A 94 -8.08 4.44 8.99
C GLY A 94 -6.73 3.76 9.12
N SER A 95 -6.02 3.68 8.00
CA SER A 95 -4.70 3.07 7.96
C SER A 95 -3.78 3.83 7.01
N ALA A 96 -2.49 3.66 7.21
CA ALA A 96 -1.46 4.21 6.34
C ALA A 96 -0.45 3.12 6.03
N LEU A 97 -0.21 2.90 4.73
CA LEU A 97 0.83 2.00 4.25
C LEU A 97 1.99 2.82 3.72
N ALA A 98 3.19 2.35 3.94
CA ALA A 98 4.40 2.99 3.45
C ALA A 98 5.16 2.04 2.53
N VAL A 99 5.69 2.58 1.44
CA VAL A 99 6.52 1.82 0.48
C VAL A 99 7.81 2.60 0.26
N THR A 100 8.92 1.89 0.29
CA THR A 100 10.20 2.45 -0.14
C THR A 100 10.69 1.70 -1.37
N LEU A 101 11.28 2.43 -2.31
CA LEU A 101 11.89 1.87 -3.51
C LEU A 101 13.28 2.48 -3.65
N LEU A 102 14.28 1.65 -3.92
CA LEU A 102 15.63 2.14 -4.18
C LEU A 102 15.68 2.64 -5.61
N LEU A 103 16.19 3.86 -5.78
CA LEU A 103 16.38 4.46 -7.10
C LEU A 103 17.82 4.23 -7.55
N SER A 104 17.99 3.81 -8.78
CA SER A 104 19.33 3.63 -9.36
C SER A 104 20.00 4.97 -9.66
N ALA A 105 19.19 6.01 -9.83
CA ALA A 105 19.60 7.38 -10.06
C ALA A 105 18.52 8.29 -9.51
N SER A 106 18.80 9.59 -9.35
CA SER A 106 17.77 10.53 -8.95
C SER A 106 16.71 10.62 -10.05
N ILE A 107 15.48 11.02 -9.67
CA ILE A 107 14.39 11.21 -10.62
C ILE A 107 14.79 12.21 -11.70
N THR A 108 15.51 13.27 -11.33
CA THR A 108 15.99 14.28 -12.26
C THR A 108 16.93 13.68 -13.29
N ASP A 109 17.88 12.83 -12.88
CA ASP A 109 18.80 12.16 -13.79
C ASP A 109 18.07 11.23 -14.74
N THR A 110 17.05 10.54 -14.27
CA THR A 110 16.24 9.66 -15.08
C THR A 110 15.52 10.44 -16.18
N VAL A 111 14.99 11.61 -15.86
CA VAL A 111 14.26 12.46 -16.82
C VAL A 111 15.19 12.98 -17.91
N ARG A 112 16.46 13.20 -17.62
CA ARG A 112 17.44 13.69 -18.60
C ARG A 112 17.78 12.66 -19.68
N ARG A 113 17.52 11.44 -19.43
CA ARG A 113 17.83 10.35 -20.34
C ARG A 113 16.65 10.08 -21.26
#